data_6e381790d496330d87a30980671335b7
#
_entry.id   6e381790d496330d87a30980671335b7
#
_cell.length_a   1.000
_cell.length_b   1.000
_cell.length_c   1.000
_cell.angle_alpha   90.00
_cell.angle_beta   90.00
_cell.angle_gamma   90.00
#
_symmetry.space_group_name_H-M   'P 1'
#
loop_
_entity.id
_entity.type
_entity.pdbx_description
1 polymer ?
#
loop_
_entity_poly.entity_id
_entity_poly.type
_entity_poly.pdbx_seq_one_letter_code
_entity_poly.pdbx_strand_id
1 'polypeptide(L)'
;MKNLTRGGLGHMYTLFTDTDCDVTPEIANQYGYKLISMPYMIEGKQIFPYVDFKEFDYKEFYNKLRKGIIPTTSALSPVEYINYFEQEFAKGNDILYVHFSAAMSATFNSLRLAMDELKEKYPDRKITLVDTKGITLGSYNICHYIGEMYKNGASIEDIQKWAAVEVNKTAFYFYADDLKFFGKSGRVSGFAAFFGNIIGLKPIIYIGNDGKMTTKDKCRGRKQALQKLLQYVIDLEEDIKKYRVTIAHTDALEIAEEFGNMMKKHFGEDLKIEYEVVNPTAGSHCGPNAMGVSFHAKHR
;
A
#
# COMPACT_ATOMS: atom_id res chain seq x y z
N MET A 1 8.05 -39.01 30.10
CA MET A 1 7.65 -37.62 30.08
C MET A 1 8.87 -36.79 29.72
N LYS A 2 9.02 -36.42 28.45
CA LYS A 2 10.09 -35.50 27.99
C LYS A 2 9.48 -34.11 27.86
N ASN A 3 9.92 -33.21 28.72
CA ASN A 3 9.64 -31.77 28.59
C ASN A 3 10.16 -31.25 27.27
N LEU A 4 9.28 -31.02 26.33
CA LEU A 4 9.56 -30.18 25.15
C LEU A 4 9.52 -28.71 25.63
N THR A 5 10.69 -28.18 25.95
CA THR A 5 10.91 -26.73 26.04
C THR A 5 10.50 -26.12 24.73
N ARG A 6 9.54 -25.20 24.77
CA ARG A 6 9.23 -24.27 23.66
C ARG A 6 10.46 -23.38 23.44
N GLY A 7 11.43 -23.87 22.67
CA GLY A 7 12.43 -23.04 22.01
C GLY A 7 11.71 -22.25 20.92
N GLY A 8 11.88 -20.93 20.90
CA GLY A 8 11.30 -20.09 19.86
C GLY A 8 11.72 -20.64 18.49
N LEU A 9 10.73 -20.90 17.63
CA LEU A 9 10.94 -21.19 16.22
C LEU A 9 11.55 -19.94 15.58
N GLY A 10 12.89 -19.90 15.50
CA GLY A 10 13.56 -18.88 14.71
C GLY A 10 13.11 -19.03 13.26
N HIS A 11 12.52 -17.97 12.70
CA HIS A 11 12.22 -17.96 11.29
C HIS A 11 13.51 -18.14 10.50
N MET A 12 13.51 -19.04 9.51
CA MET A 12 14.64 -19.20 8.59
C MET A 12 14.69 -18.13 7.49
N TYR A 13 13.84 -17.13 7.58
CA TYR A 13 13.78 -16.00 6.67
C TYR A 13 13.40 -14.69 7.38
N THR A 14 13.80 -13.58 6.80
CA THR A 14 13.44 -12.23 7.26
C THR A 14 12.33 -11.67 6.41
N LEU A 15 11.32 -11.10 7.07
CA LEU A 15 10.17 -10.49 6.42
C LEU A 15 10.42 -9.01 6.15
N PHE A 16 10.26 -8.57 4.89
CA PHE A 16 10.37 -7.19 4.46
C PHE A 16 9.06 -6.67 3.87
N THR A 17 8.83 -5.38 4.03
CA THR A 17 7.84 -4.60 3.28
C THR A 17 8.38 -3.19 3.00
N ASP A 18 7.59 -2.33 2.37
CA ASP A 18 7.98 -0.96 2.06
C ASP A 18 6.95 0.07 2.53
N THR A 19 7.39 1.33 2.57
CA THR A 19 6.56 2.44 3.06
C THR A 19 5.37 2.76 2.14
N ASP A 20 5.39 2.33 0.87
CA ASP A 20 4.26 2.51 -0.05
C ASP A 20 3.09 1.57 0.22
N CYS A 21 3.31 0.58 1.10
CA CYS A 21 2.24 -0.25 1.67
C CYS A 21 1.53 0.39 2.88
N ASP A 22 1.77 1.66 3.20
CA ASP A 22 1.31 2.40 4.40
C ASP A 22 1.74 1.74 5.73
N VAL A 23 2.74 0.86 5.70
CA VAL A 23 3.28 0.24 6.90
C VAL A 23 4.22 1.22 7.60
N THR A 24 3.85 1.63 8.81
CA THR A 24 4.68 2.47 9.67
C THR A 24 5.72 1.65 10.44
N PRO A 25 6.76 2.26 11.03
CA PRO A 25 7.70 1.54 11.91
C PRO A 25 7.03 0.82 13.07
N GLU A 26 5.92 1.35 13.59
CA GLU A 26 5.17 0.72 14.67
C GLU A 26 4.53 -0.59 14.19
N ILE A 27 3.84 -0.57 13.07
CA ILE A 27 3.23 -1.77 12.44
C ILE A 27 4.33 -2.76 12.02
N ALA A 28 5.43 -2.27 11.46
CA ALA A 28 6.56 -3.10 11.10
C ALA A 28 7.12 -3.85 12.33
N ASN A 29 7.31 -3.15 13.46
CA ASN A 29 7.75 -3.76 14.71
C ASN A 29 6.72 -4.76 15.27
N GLN A 30 5.43 -4.47 15.18
CA GLN A 30 4.35 -5.35 15.63
C GLN A 30 4.44 -6.73 14.98
N TYR A 31 4.77 -6.79 13.71
CA TYR A 31 4.80 -8.02 12.91
C TYR A 31 6.20 -8.58 12.64
N GLY A 32 7.25 -7.83 12.93
CA GLY A 32 8.63 -8.22 12.65
C GLY A 32 9.07 -7.93 11.21
N TYR A 33 8.40 -7.01 10.52
CA TYR A 33 8.85 -6.51 9.22
C TYR A 33 10.12 -5.67 9.34
N LYS A 34 11.01 -5.80 8.37
CA LYS A 34 11.99 -4.77 8.03
C LYS A 34 11.42 -3.86 6.96
N LEU A 35 11.47 -2.57 7.22
CA LEU A 35 10.82 -1.55 6.39
C LEU A 35 11.80 -0.97 5.40
N ILE A 36 11.47 -1.02 4.10
CA ILE A 36 12.19 -0.34 3.02
C ILE A 36 11.53 1.02 2.81
N SER A 37 12.33 2.08 2.91
CA SER A 37 11.85 3.44 2.71
C SER A 37 11.80 3.80 1.23
N MET A 38 10.61 4.12 0.72
CA MET A 38 10.40 4.58 -0.66
C MET A 38 10.47 6.10 -0.72
N PRO A 39 11.43 6.69 -1.46
CA PRO A 39 11.68 8.12 -1.42
C PRO A 39 10.69 8.94 -2.26
N TYR A 40 10.50 10.18 -1.82
CA TYR A 40 9.85 11.23 -2.60
C TYR A 40 10.73 12.49 -2.67
N MET A 41 10.45 13.33 -3.65
CA MET A 41 11.16 14.60 -3.87
C MET A 41 10.21 15.76 -3.59
N ILE A 42 10.57 16.65 -2.70
CA ILE A 42 9.83 17.87 -2.42
C ILE A 42 10.77 19.05 -2.27
N GLU A 43 10.47 20.18 -2.92
CA GLU A 43 11.29 21.39 -2.86
C GLU A 43 12.79 21.14 -3.16
N GLY A 44 13.08 20.25 -4.12
CA GLY A 44 14.45 19.91 -4.53
C GLY A 44 15.19 18.95 -3.60
N LYS A 45 14.54 18.44 -2.56
CA LYS A 45 15.15 17.48 -1.60
C LYS A 45 14.53 16.11 -1.77
N GLN A 46 15.36 15.09 -1.78
CA GLN A 46 14.92 13.70 -1.65
C GLN A 46 14.74 13.39 -0.16
N ILE A 47 13.59 12.80 0.16
CA ILE A 47 13.20 12.45 1.53
C ILE A 47 12.87 10.96 1.58
N PHE A 48 13.45 10.25 2.53
CA PHE A 48 13.21 8.86 2.83
C PHE A 48 12.30 8.76 4.06
N PRO A 49 11.01 8.40 3.91
CA PRO A 49 10.10 8.24 5.03
C PRO A 49 10.66 7.32 6.12
N TYR A 50 10.53 7.75 7.38
CA TYR A 50 11.01 7.06 8.59
C TYR A 50 12.53 6.84 8.68
N VAL A 51 13.30 7.37 7.73
CA VAL A 51 14.76 7.52 7.80
C VAL A 51 15.11 8.97 8.11
N ASP A 52 14.58 9.90 7.31
CA ASP A 52 14.82 11.34 7.45
C ASP A 52 13.89 12.00 8.48
N PHE A 53 12.81 11.34 8.87
CA PHE A 53 11.92 11.74 9.95
C PHE A 53 11.40 10.49 10.70
N LYS A 54 11.05 10.65 11.98
CA LYS A 54 10.49 9.55 12.79
C LYS A 54 8.98 9.43 12.66
N GLU A 55 8.30 10.56 12.58
CA GLU A 55 6.84 10.66 12.47
C GLU A 55 6.49 11.47 11.22
N PHE A 56 5.48 11.04 10.51
CA PHE A 56 4.99 11.75 9.33
C PHE A 56 4.05 12.88 9.74
N ASP A 57 4.54 14.13 9.68
CA ASP A 57 3.66 15.31 9.79
C ASP A 57 2.85 15.47 8.50
N TYR A 58 1.79 14.67 8.41
CA TYR A 58 0.92 14.66 7.24
C TYR A 58 0.19 16.00 7.05
N LYS A 59 -0.11 16.71 8.13
CA LYS A 59 -0.77 18.02 8.04
C LYS A 59 0.12 19.04 7.36
N GLU A 60 1.40 19.13 7.76
CA GLU A 60 2.37 20.01 7.10
C GLU A 60 2.54 19.59 5.64
N PHE A 61 2.74 18.31 5.36
CA PHE A 61 2.93 17.78 4.01
C PHE A 61 1.76 18.15 3.09
N TYR A 62 0.52 17.76 3.45
CA TYR A 62 -0.65 18.04 2.60
C TYR A 62 -0.98 19.53 2.53
N ASN A 63 -0.66 20.35 3.53
CA ASN A 63 -0.77 21.80 3.45
C ASN A 63 0.21 22.40 2.42
N LYS A 64 1.41 21.88 2.28
CA LYS A 64 2.33 22.27 1.18
C LYS A 64 1.71 21.96 -0.18
N LEU A 65 1.09 20.81 -0.32
CA LEU A 65 0.40 20.42 -1.57
C LEU A 65 -0.77 21.39 -1.89
N ARG A 66 -1.57 21.77 -0.88
CA ARG A 66 -2.65 22.76 -1.04
C ARG A 66 -2.13 24.15 -1.49
N LYS A 67 -0.93 24.52 -1.06
CA LYS A 67 -0.23 25.74 -1.50
C LYS A 67 0.36 25.64 -2.89
N GLY A 68 0.18 24.54 -3.59
CA GLY A 68 0.61 24.34 -4.98
C GLY A 68 1.97 23.68 -5.16
N ILE A 69 2.63 23.24 -4.09
CA ILE A 69 3.85 22.43 -4.18
C ILE A 69 3.44 21.05 -4.70
N ILE A 70 4.12 20.59 -5.76
CA ILE A 70 3.86 19.28 -6.35
C ILE A 70 5.12 18.44 -6.20
N PRO A 71 5.13 17.47 -5.26
CA PRO A 71 6.23 16.55 -5.12
C PRO A 71 6.32 15.61 -6.33
N THR A 72 7.47 14.97 -6.48
CA THR A 72 7.69 13.86 -7.41
C THR A 72 8.21 12.66 -6.64
N THR A 73 8.28 11.50 -7.28
CA THR A 73 8.84 10.29 -6.66
C THR A 73 10.00 9.76 -7.48
N SER A 74 10.94 9.11 -6.83
CA SER A 74 12.09 8.47 -7.46
C SER A 74 12.12 6.98 -7.12
N ALA A 75 12.71 6.20 -8.03
CA ALA A 75 13.00 4.79 -7.75
C ALA A 75 14.19 4.69 -6.77
N LEU A 76 14.20 3.63 -5.96
CA LEU A 76 15.42 3.20 -5.28
C LEU A 76 16.44 2.71 -6.32
N SER A 77 17.71 2.95 -6.05
CA SER A 77 18.82 2.38 -6.84
C SER A 77 19.04 0.91 -6.49
N PRO A 78 19.70 0.12 -7.35
CA PRO A 78 20.11 -1.25 -7.00
C PRO A 78 20.94 -1.32 -5.72
N VAL A 79 21.85 -0.37 -5.50
CA VAL A 79 22.72 -0.31 -4.32
C VAL A 79 21.90 -0.13 -3.04
N GLU A 80 20.84 0.69 -3.06
CA GLU A 80 19.98 0.88 -1.91
C GLU A 80 19.25 -0.42 -1.55
N TYR A 81 18.74 -1.18 -2.53
CA TYR A 81 18.14 -2.50 -2.29
C TYR A 81 19.16 -3.50 -1.74
N ILE A 82 20.38 -3.51 -2.30
CA ILE A 82 21.46 -4.37 -1.79
C ILE A 82 21.74 -4.07 -0.33
N ASN A 83 21.83 -2.80 0.06
CA ASN A 83 22.10 -2.39 1.45
C ASN A 83 21.01 -2.89 2.43
N TYR A 84 19.75 -2.99 1.99
CA TYR A 84 18.69 -3.57 2.81
C TYR A 84 18.84 -5.09 2.98
N PHE A 85 19.13 -5.82 1.90
CA PHE A 85 19.03 -7.28 1.86
C PHE A 85 20.33 -7.98 2.27
N GLU A 86 21.48 -7.42 1.93
CA GLU A 86 22.78 -8.05 2.16
C GLU A 86 23.04 -8.32 3.63
N GLN A 87 22.58 -7.44 4.54
CA GLN A 87 22.71 -7.62 5.98
C GLN A 87 22.03 -8.92 6.47
N GLU A 88 20.95 -9.32 5.85
CA GLU A 88 20.25 -10.56 6.23
C GLU A 88 20.87 -11.78 5.57
N PHE A 89 21.32 -11.66 4.34
CA PHE A 89 22.06 -12.72 3.65
C PHE A 89 23.40 -13.05 4.37
N ALA A 90 24.11 -12.04 4.86
CA ALA A 90 25.32 -12.22 5.66
C ALA A 90 25.06 -12.97 6.98
N LYS A 91 23.85 -12.91 7.54
CA LYS A 91 23.43 -13.69 8.71
C LYS A 91 22.93 -15.10 8.34
N GLY A 92 22.84 -15.44 7.05
CA GLY A 92 22.35 -16.72 6.58
C GLY A 92 20.82 -16.80 6.44
N ASN A 93 20.08 -15.69 6.53
CA ASN A 93 18.65 -15.66 6.37
C ASN A 93 18.25 -15.53 4.90
N ASP A 94 17.21 -16.22 4.48
CA ASP A 94 16.47 -15.91 3.27
C ASP A 94 15.53 -14.72 3.48
N ILE A 95 14.95 -14.20 2.43
CA ILE A 95 14.10 -12.99 2.48
C ILE A 95 12.74 -13.29 1.83
N LEU A 96 11.68 -12.85 2.50
CA LEU A 96 10.36 -12.66 1.92
C LEU A 96 10.06 -11.16 1.88
N TYR A 97 9.93 -10.59 0.69
CA TYR A 97 9.58 -9.18 0.51
C TYR A 97 8.16 -9.06 -0.04
N VAL A 98 7.28 -8.51 0.80
CA VAL A 98 5.89 -8.16 0.48
C VAL A 98 5.88 -6.71 0.07
N HIS A 99 5.60 -6.43 -1.21
CA HIS A 99 5.81 -5.11 -1.78
C HIS A 99 4.56 -4.55 -2.48
N PHE A 100 4.50 -3.22 -2.61
CA PHE A 100 3.46 -2.58 -3.41
C PHE A 100 3.56 -3.00 -4.89
N SER A 101 2.53 -2.68 -5.69
CA SER A 101 2.43 -3.17 -7.07
C SER A 101 3.65 -2.86 -7.94
N ALA A 102 4.26 -3.90 -8.49
CA ALA A 102 5.35 -3.76 -9.45
C ALA A 102 4.93 -3.06 -10.75
N ALA A 103 3.63 -3.03 -11.07
CA ALA A 103 3.11 -2.36 -12.26
C ALA A 103 3.09 -0.83 -12.15
N MET A 104 3.33 -0.26 -10.94
CA MET A 104 3.21 1.18 -10.68
C MET A 104 4.55 1.92 -10.65
N SER A 105 5.69 1.23 -10.58
CA SER A 105 6.99 1.88 -10.38
C SER A 105 8.14 1.16 -11.07
N ALA A 106 9.03 1.96 -11.68
CA ALA A 106 10.28 1.46 -12.24
C ALA A 106 11.30 0.97 -11.17
N THR A 107 11.04 1.21 -9.87
CA THR A 107 11.90 0.76 -8.78
C THR A 107 12.14 -0.76 -8.82
N PHE A 108 11.18 -1.52 -9.36
CA PHE A 108 11.30 -2.99 -9.49
C PHE A 108 12.30 -3.45 -10.56
N ASN A 109 12.70 -2.56 -11.50
CA ASN A 109 13.84 -2.82 -12.36
C ASN A 109 15.16 -2.79 -11.57
N SER A 110 15.30 -1.80 -10.67
CA SER A 110 16.44 -1.71 -9.75
C SER A 110 16.48 -2.88 -8.77
N LEU A 111 15.30 -3.28 -8.25
CA LEU A 111 15.20 -4.48 -7.40
C LEU A 111 15.71 -5.73 -8.12
N ARG A 112 15.32 -5.93 -9.38
CA ARG A 112 15.78 -7.09 -10.17
C ARG A 112 17.31 -7.10 -10.32
N LEU A 113 17.90 -5.96 -10.68
CA LEU A 113 19.36 -5.82 -10.76
C LEU A 113 20.05 -6.13 -9.44
N ALA A 114 19.51 -5.64 -8.34
CA ALA A 114 20.02 -5.95 -6.99
C ALA A 114 19.92 -7.44 -6.66
N MET A 115 18.82 -8.08 -7.04
CA MET A 115 18.63 -9.53 -6.82
C MET A 115 19.63 -10.36 -7.63
N ASP A 116 19.92 -9.97 -8.88
CA ASP A 116 20.88 -10.64 -9.74
C ASP A 116 22.30 -10.54 -9.12
N GLU A 117 22.73 -9.35 -8.69
CA GLU A 117 24.02 -9.16 -8.03
C GLU A 117 24.12 -9.92 -6.70
N LEU A 118 23.09 -9.86 -5.87
CA LEU A 118 23.05 -10.61 -4.61
C LEU A 118 23.07 -12.11 -4.83
N LYS A 119 22.46 -12.62 -5.90
CA LYS A 119 22.47 -14.04 -6.24
C LYS A 119 23.88 -14.54 -6.63
N GLU A 120 24.66 -13.71 -7.29
CA GLU A 120 26.07 -14.04 -7.59
C GLU A 120 26.92 -14.10 -6.32
N LYS A 121 26.72 -13.14 -5.40
CA LYS A 121 27.47 -13.04 -4.15
C LYS A 121 27.03 -14.06 -3.09
N TYR A 122 25.74 -14.39 -3.04
CA TYR A 122 25.12 -15.29 -2.05
C TYR A 122 24.29 -16.38 -2.76
N PRO A 123 24.92 -17.33 -3.48
CA PRO A 123 24.23 -18.30 -4.33
C PRO A 123 23.24 -19.20 -3.57
N ASP A 124 23.48 -19.44 -2.27
CA ASP A 124 22.64 -20.27 -1.42
C ASP A 124 21.49 -19.50 -0.74
N ARG A 125 21.39 -18.19 -0.96
CA ARG A 125 20.33 -17.33 -0.38
C ARG A 125 19.26 -17.00 -1.41
N LYS A 126 18.05 -16.77 -0.92
CA LYS A 126 16.89 -16.50 -1.77
C LYS A 126 16.11 -15.28 -1.33
N ILE A 127 15.69 -14.45 -2.29
CA ILE A 127 14.65 -13.45 -2.13
C ILE A 127 13.38 -13.98 -2.79
N THR A 128 12.33 -14.10 -2.01
CA THR A 128 10.99 -14.41 -2.51
C THR A 128 10.15 -13.14 -2.48
N LEU A 129 9.44 -12.87 -3.56
CA LEU A 129 8.61 -11.68 -3.71
C LEU A 129 7.14 -12.04 -3.59
N VAL A 130 6.37 -11.20 -2.88
CA VAL A 130 4.91 -11.18 -2.91
C VAL A 130 4.49 -9.80 -3.40
N ASP A 131 4.07 -9.73 -4.66
CA ASP A 131 3.46 -8.53 -5.24
C ASP A 131 2.02 -8.41 -4.73
N THR A 132 1.75 -7.42 -3.90
CA THR A 132 0.40 -7.15 -3.40
C THR A 132 -0.54 -6.67 -4.49
N LYS A 133 -0.01 -6.30 -5.66
CA LYS A 133 -0.74 -5.66 -6.77
C LYS A 133 -1.56 -4.45 -6.30
N GLY A 134 -1.21 -3.89 -5.17
CA GLY A 134 -1.83 -2.76 -4.52
C GLY A 134 -0.82 -1.65 -4.26
N ILE A 135 -1.29 -0.58 -3.68
CA ILE A 135 -0.49 0.49 -3.08
C ILE A 135 -1.32 1.02 -1.91
N THR A 136 -0.68 1.64 -0.91
CA THR A 136 -1.38 2.14 0.27
C THR A 136 -2.29 1.06 0.87
N LEU A 137 -3.59 1.33 1.07
CA LEU A 137 -4.55 0.38 1.64
C LEU A 137 -4.68 -0.93 0.88
N GLY A 138 -4.51 -0.92 -0.44
CA GLY A 138 -4.55 -2.14 -1.23
C GLY A 138 -3.44 -3.12 -0.87
N SER A 139 -2.32 -2.61 -0.33
CA SER A 139 -1.21 -3.38 0.19
C SER A 139 -1.28 -3.56 1.71
N TYR A 140 -1.75 -2.54 2.43
CA TYR A 140 -1.80 -2.48 3.89
C TYR A 140 -2.50 -3.70 4.50
N ASN A 141 -3.72 -4.00 4.06
CA ASN A 141 -4.47 -5.15 4.57
C ASN A 141 -3.74 -6.47 4.30
N ILE A 142 -3.11 -6.62 3.14
CA ILE A 142 -2.31 -7.80 2.78
C ILE A 142 -1.09 -7.93 3.72
N CYS A 143 -0.39 -6.81 3.97
CA CYS A 143 0.75 -6.80 4.89
C CYS A 143 0.35 -7.20 6.31
N HIS A 144 -0.83 -6.77 6.79
CA HIS A 144 -1.34 -7.19 8.09
C HIS A 144 -1.59 -8.70 8.16
N TYR A 145 -2.25 -9.29 7.17
CA TYR A 145 -2.50 -10.74 7.14
C TYR A 145 -1.21 -11.55 7.05
N ILE A 146 -0.28 -11.14 6.19
CA ILE A 146 1.02 -11.82 6.06
C ILE A 146 1.84 -11.64 7.35
N GLY A 147 1.81 -10.47 7.97
CA GLY A 147 2.45 -10.23 9.26
C GLY A 147 1.92 -11.14 10.37
N GLU A 148 0.60 -11.35 10.44
CA GLU A 148 -0.01 -12.32 11.36
C GLU A 148 0.42 -13.75 11.06
N MET A 149 0.42 -14.15 9.79
CA MET A 149 0.92 -15.48 9.38
C MET A 149 2.38 -15.68 9.80
N TYR A 150 3.24 -14.68 9.57
CA TYR A 150 4.65 -14.72 9.96
C TYR A 150 4.80 -14.90 11.48
N LYS A 151 4.12 -14.09 12.29
CA LYS A 151 4.13 -14.23 13.76
C LYS A 151 3.68 -15.61 14.24
N ASN A 152 2.78 -16.24 13.50
CA ASN A 152 2.29 -17.59 13.79
C ASN A 152 3.17 -18.71 13.20
N GLY A 153 4.34 -18.37 12.64
CA GLY A 153 5.34 -19.32 12.17
C GLY A 153 5.08 -19.91 10.78
N ALA A 154 4.28 -19.23 9.95
CA ALA A 154 4.02 -19.70 8.60
C ALA A 154 5.30 -19.76 7.77
N SER A 155 5.41 -20.74 6.90
CA SER A 155 6.48 -20.84 5.92
C SER A 155 6.29 -19.85 4.75
N ILE A 156 7.37 -19.60 3.99
CA ILE A 156 7.27 -18.80 2.76
C ILE A 156 6.24 -19.42 1.79
N GLU A 157 6.24 -20.74 1.69
CA GLU A 157 5.32 -21.48 0.82
C GLU A 157 3.86 -21.31 1.22
N ASP A 158 3.55 -21.28 2.53
CA ASP A 158 2.19 -21.06 3.02
C ASP A 158 1.73 -19.64 2.70
N ILE A 159 2.60 -18.65 2.90
CA ILE A 159 2.31 -17.25 2.56
C ILE A 159 2.12 -17.09 1.04
N GLN A 160 2.94 -17.72 0.20
CA GLN A 160 2.78 -17.68 -1.24
C GLN A 160 1.46 -18.31 -1.72
N LYS A 161 1.06 -19.45 -1.12
CA LYS A 161 -0.23 -20.10 -1.42
C LYS A 161 -1.40 -19.21 -1.04
N TRP A 162 -1.35 -18.59 0.14
CA TRP A 162 -2.35 -17.64 0.59
C TRP A 162 -2.42 -16.42 -0.34
N ALA A 163 -1.27 -15.80 -0.65
CA ALA A 163 -1.19 -14.61 -1.48
C ALA A 163 -1.69 -14.86 -2.92
N ALA A 164 -1.46 -16.06 -3.48
CA ALA A 164 -1.94 -16.43 -4.81
C ALA A 164 -3.47 -16.33 -4.96
N VAL A 165 -4.21 -16.49 -3.85
CA VAL A 165 -5.67 -16.39 -3.81
C VAL A 165 -6.11 -15.02 -3.32
N GLU A 166 -5.65 -14.60 -2.14
CA GLU A 166 -6.22 -13.49 -1.37
C GLU A 166 -5.80 -12.12 -1.88
N VAL A 167 -4.64 -11.99 -2.54
CA VAL A 167 -4.24 -10.74 -3.18
C VAL A 167 -5.29 -10.27 -4.20
N ASN A 168 -5.86 -11.18 -4.99
CA ASN A 168 -6.88 -10.84 -5.99
C ASN A 168 -8.28 -10.61 -5.38
N LYS A 169 -8.48 -10.93 -4.10
CA LYS A 169 -9.70 -10.67 -3.33
C LYS A 169 -9.61 -9.40 -2.48
N THR A 170 -8.47 -8.73 -2.44
CA THR A 170 -8.32 -7.47 -1.72
C THR A 170 -8.63 -6.32 -2.66
N ALA A 171 -9.85 -5.79 -2.60
CA ALA A 171 -10.30 -4.66 -3.40
C ALA A 171 -9.82 -3.34 -2.79
N PHE A 172 -9.48 -2.39 -3.66
CA PHE A 172 -9.16 -1.02 -3.30
C PHE A 172 -9.76 -0.04 -4.29
N TYR A 173 -10.66 0.79 -3.80
CA TYR A 173 -11.36 1.84 -4.55
C TYR A 173 -11.17 3.18 -3.87
N PHE A 174 -10.93 4.22 -4.63
CA PHE A 174 -10.75 5.57 -4.09
C PHE A 174 -11.22 6.65 -5.06
N TYR A 175 -11.44 7.84 -4.56
CA TYR A 175 -11.59 9.03 -5.37
C TYR A 175 -10.47 10.03 -5.11
N ALA A 176 -10.10 10.80 -6.12
CA ALA A 176 -9.19 11.92 -6.02
C ALA A 176 -9.95 13.25 -6.07
N ASP A 177 -9.53 14.19 -5.23
CA ASP A 177 -10.15 15.52 -5.17
C ASP A 177 -9.53 16.49 -6.18
N ASP A 178 -8.21 16.53 -6.25
CA ASP A 178 -7.43 17.38 -7.16
C ASP A 178 -6.71 16.56 -8.23
N LEU A 179 -7.23 16.61 -9.44
CA LEU A 179 -6.77 15.81 -10.57
C LEU A 179 -5.38 16.20 -11.11
N LYS A 180 -4.87 17.39 -10.74
CA LYS A 180 -3.56 17.86 -11.21
C LYS A 180 -2.41 16.97 -10.77
N PHE A 181 -2.51 16.37 -9.57
CA PHE A 181 -1.48 15.47 -9.04
C PHE A 181 -1.43 14.18 -9.86
N PHE A 182 -2.57 13.54 -10.14
CA PHE A 182 -2.63 12.36 -11.00
C PHE A 182 -2.24 12.65 -12.43
N GLY A 183 -2.66 13.79 -12.98
CA GLY A 183 -2.30 14.20 -14.33
C GLY A 183 -0.78 14.33 -14.54
N LYS A 184 -0.06 14.83 -13.52
CA LYS A 184 1.40 14.92 -13.55
C LYS A 184 2.09 13.57 -13.26
N SER A 185 1.47 12.71 -12.50
CA SER A 185 2.08 11.43 -12.09
C SER A 185 2.13 10.39 -13.19
N GLY A 186 1.14 10.39 -14.10
CA GLY A 186 1.02 9.41 -15.19
C GLY A 186 0.74 7.96 -14.75
N ARG A 187 0.34 7.72 -13.47
CA ARG A 187 0.13 6.37 -12.92
C ARG A 187 -1.28 5.85 -13.11
N VAL A 188 -2.23 6.69 -13.52
CA VAL A 188 -3.62 6.28 -13.80
C VAL A 188 -3.81 6.10 -15.30
N SER A 189 -4.13 4.88 -15.72
CA SER A 189 -4.34 4.54 -17.13
C SER A 189 -5.55 5.29 -17.70
N GLY A 190 -5.41 5.83 -18.91
CA GLY A 190 -6.49 6.54 -19.60
C GLY A 190 -6.85 7.91 -19.03
N PHE A 191 -6.09 8.43 -18.07
CA PHE A 191 -6.39 9.67 -17.34
C PHE A 191 -6.67 10.86 -18.28
N ALA A 192 -5.78 11.15 -19.22
CA ALA A 192 -5.90 12.31 -20.14
C ALA A 192 -7.14 12.24 -21.05
N ALA A 193 -7.45 11.04 -21.55
CA ALA A 193 -8.63 10.82 -22.40
C ALA A 193 -9.95 10.89 -21.58
N PHE A 194 -9.87 10.64 -20.28
CA PHE A 194 -11.05 10.53 -19.42
C PHE A 194 -11.52 11.89 -18.88
N PHE A 195 -10.62 12.83 -18.64
CA PHE A 195 -10.95 14.02 -17.85
C PHE A 195 -11.12 15.33 -18.62
N GLY A 196 -10.48 15.55 -19.76
CA GLY A 196 -10.59 16.84 -20.44
C GLY A 196 -10.46 18.04 -19.47
N ASN A 197 -11.14 19.13 -19.75
CA ASN A 197 -11.14 20.35 -18.92
C ASN A 197 -12.40 20.49 -18.03
N ILE A 198 -12.97 19.40 -17.54
CA ILE A 198 -14.24 19.46 -16.78
C ILE A 198 -13.95 19.72 -15.31
N ILE A 199 -14.39 20.87 -14.82
CA ILE A 199 -14.26 21.28 -13.39
C ILE A 199 -15.23 20.46 -12.50
N GLY A 200 -14.76 20.08 -11.31
CA GLY A 200 -15.61 19.43 -10.29
C GLY A 200 -15.85 17.94 -10.49
N LEU A 201 -15.20 17.31 -11.47
CA LEU A 201 -15.21 15.86 -11.60
C LEU A 201 -14.35 15.19 -10.52
N LYS A 202 -14.91 14.14 -9.94
CA LYS A 202 -14.24 13.24 -9.00
C LYS A 202 -14.18 11.85 -9.63
N PRO A 203 -13.00 11.39 -10.08
CA PRO A 203 -12.87 10.03 -10.59
C PRO A 203 -12.99 9.01 -9.49
N ILE A 204 -13.64 7.90 -9.76
CA ILE A 204 -13.47 6.68 -8.99
C ILE A 204 -12.39 5.85 -9.68
N ILE A 205 -11.35 5.56 -8.94
CA ILE A 205 -10.18 4.81 -9.41
C ILE A 205 -10.12 3.51 -8.60
N TYR A 206 -9.75 2.43 -9.26
CA TYR A 206 -9.52 1.14 -8.61
C TYR A 206 -8.20 0.54 -9.10
N ILE A 207 -7.73 -0.48 -8.42
CA ILE A 207 -6.54 -1.23 -8.84
C ILE A 207 -7.01 -2.60 -9.35
N GLY A 208 -6.72 -2.86 -10.62
CA GLY A 208 -7.09 -4.12 -11.27
C GLY A 208 -6.18 -5.29 -10.88
N ASN A 209 -6.50 -6.49 -11.38
CA ASN A 209 -5.70 -7.70 -11.17
C ASN A 209 -4.30 -7.62 -11.78
N ASP A 210 -4.08 -6.71 -12.71
CA ASP A 210 -2.77 -6.39 -13.30
C ASP A 210 -1.92 -5.44 -12.44
N GLY A 211 -2.45 -5.01 -11.29
CA GLY A 211 -1.78 -4.10 -10.36
C GLY A 211 -1.74 -2.63 -10.82
N LYS A 212 -2.52 -2.25 -11.84
CA LYS A 212 -2.56 -0.87 -12.37
C LYS A 212 -3.78 -0.12 -11.87
N MET A 213 -3.56 1.18 -11.63
CA MET A 213 -4.67 2.10 -11.36
C MET A 213 -5.43 2.40 -12.64
N THR A 214 -6.75 2.24 -12.59
CA THR A 214 -7.65 2.47 -13.72
C THR A 214 -8.86 3.26 -13.26
N THR A 215 -9.26 4.25 -14.06
CA THR A 215 -10.49 5.01 -13.81
C THR A 215 -11.71 4.13 -14.11
N LYS A 216 -12.59 4.00 -13.12
CA LYS A 216 -13.82 3.19 -13.20
C LYS A 216 -15.03 4.03 -13.56
N ASP A 217 -15.18 5.19 -12.86
CA ASP A 217 -16.34 6.07 -12.99
C ASP A 217 -15.94 7.54 -12.85
N LYS A 218 -16.87 8.42 -13.23
CA LYS A 218 -16.81 9.88 -13.05
C LYS A 218 -18.00 10.34 -12.23
N CYS A 219 -17.74 11.05 -11.15
CA CYS A 219 -18.77 11.60 -10.29
C CYS A 219 -18.73 13.12 -10.29
N ARG A 220 -19.89 13.77 -10.19
CA ARG A 220 -19.96 15.22 -10.00
C ARG A 220 -20.03 15.54 -8.51
N GLY A 221 -18.89 16.00 -7.97
CA GLY A 221 -18.78 16.36 -6.57
C GLY A 221 -18.60 15.16 -5.63
N ARG A 222 -18.23 15.50 -4.38
CA ARG A 222 -17.87 14.53 -3.33
C ARG A 222 -19.03 13.59 -2.96
N LYS A 223 -20.23 14.13 -2.76
CA LYS A 223 -21.39 13.33 -2.33
C LYS A 223 -21.66 12.15 -3.28
N GLN A 224 -21.64 12.42 -4.58
CA GLN A 224 -21.84 11.36 -5.58
C GLN A 224 -20.69 10.36 -5.58
N ALA A 225 -19.44 10.81 -5.38
CA ALA A 225 -18.28 9.94 -5.29
C ALA A 225 -18.37 8.98 -4.09
N LEU A 226 -18.73 9.48 -2.90
CA LEU A 226 -18.93 8.64 -1.71
C LEU A 226 -20.06 7.61 -1.90
N GLN A 227 -21.18 8.02 -2.48
CA GLN A 227 -22.29 7.09 -2.80
C GLN A 227 -21.85 6.01 -3.78
N LYS A 228 -21.06 6.38 -4.79
CA LYS A 228 -20.57 5.43 -5.78
C LYS A 228 -19.54 4.45 -5.19
N LEU A 229 -18.65 4.93 -4.32
CA LEU A 229 -17.73 4.06 -3.58
C LEU A 229 -18.49 3.06 -2.70
N LEU A 230 -19.50 3.53 -1.96
CA LEU A 230 -20.34 2.64 -1.14
C LEU A 230 -21.02 1.58 -2.00
N GLN A 231 -21.51 1.96 -3.18
CA GLN A 231 -22.14 0.98 -4.09
C GLN A 231 -21.14 -0.10 -4.53
N TYR A 232 -19.88 0.26 -4.85
CA TYR A 232 -18.85 -0.73 -5.15
C TYR A 232 -18.55 -1.66 -3.97
N VAL A 233 -18.53 -1.14 -2.74
CA VAL A 233 -18.37 -2.00 -1.56
C VAL A 233 -19.53 -2.97 -1.44
N ILE A 234 -20.78 -2.50 -1.56
CA ILE A 234 -21.99 -3.33 -1.46
C ILE A 234 -22.00 -4.43 -2.52
N ASP A 235 -21.64 -4.12 -3.75
CA ASP A 235 -21.72 -5.05 -4.88
C ASP A 235 -20.62 -6.14 -4.80
N LEU A 236 -19.46 -5.79 -4.25
CA LEU A 236 -18.26 -6.62 -4.32
C LEU A 236 -17.91 -7.32 -3.02
N GLU A 237 -18.31 -6.80 -1.87
CA GLU A 237 -17.90 -7.34 -0.58
C GLU A 237 -18.16 -8.84 -0.43
N GLU A 238 -17.27 -9.50 0.30
CA GLU A 238 -17.41 -10.89 0.71
C GLU A 238 -17.05 -10.97 2.20
N ASP A 239 -18.04 -11.29 3.06
CA ASP A 239 -17.86 -11.40 4.51
C ASP A 239 -17.25 -10.14 5.18
N ILE A 240 -17.72 -8.95 4.84
CA ILE A 240 -17.13 -7.65 5.22
C ILE A 240 -16.87 -7.50 6.73
N LYS A 241 -17.67 -8.14 7.59
CA LYS A 241 -17.49 -8.11 9.05
C LYS A 241 -16.40 -9.06 9.56
N LYS A 242 -15.99 -10.02 8.75
CA LYS A 242 -14.99 -11.02 9.09
C LYS A 242 -13.58 -10.54 8.77
N TYR A 243 -13.44 -9.74 7.73
CA TYR A 243 -12.17 -9.26 7.23
C TYR A 243 -11.91 -7.81 7.64
N ARG A 244 -10.66 -7.38 7.53
CA ARG A 244 -10.23 -6.00 7.77
C ARG A 244 -10.85 -5.05 6.75
N VAL A 245 -11.48 -3.99 7.23
CA VAL A 245 -11.95 -2.86 6.42
C VAL A 245 -11.15 -1.63 6.82
N THR A 246 -10.47 -1.02 5.87
CA THR A 246 -9.63 0.15 6.11
C THR A 246 -10.02 1.28 5.18
N ILE A 247 -10.17 2.48 5.72
CA ILE A 247 -10.40 3.72 4.98
C ILE A 247 -9.14 4.57 5.13
N ALA A 248 -8.50 4.99 4.01
CA ALA A 248 -7.40 5.95 4.08
C ALA A 248 -7.79 7.29 3.49
N HIS A 249 -7.08 8.30 3.93
CA HIS A 249 -7.29 9.67 3.49
C HIS A 249 -5.98 10.45 3.36
N THR A 250 -5.99 11.49 2.54
CA THR A 250 -4.91 12.44 2.37
C THR A 250 -5.25 13.76 3.07
N ASP A 251 -5.14 13.76 4.41
CA ASP A 251 -5.53 14.85 5.32
C ASP A 251 -7.01 15.27 5.15
N ALA A 252 -7.90 14.28 5.20
CA ALA A 252 -9.34 14.41 4.98
C ALA A 252 -10.13 13.48 5.93
N LEU A 253 -9.76 13.44 7.22
CA LEU A 253 -10.36 12.53 8.20
C LEU A 253 -11.89 12.67 8.28
N GLU A 254 -12.42 13.89 8.28
CA GLU A 254 -13.87 14.14 8.32
C GLU A 254 -14.62 13.46 7.15
N ILE A 255 -13.99 13.44 5.96
CA ILE A 255 -14.56 12.77 4.78
C ILE A 255 -14.50 11.25 4.95
N ALA A 256 -13.41 10.74 5.50
CA ALA A 256 -13.24 9.32 5.79
C ALA A 256 -14.27 8.85 6.83
N GLU A 257 -14.51 9.63 7.89
CA GLU A 257 -15.51 9.33 8.90
C GLU A 257 -16.95 9.42 8.34
N GLU A 258 -17.25 10.42 7.49
CA GLU A 258 -18.53 10.52 6.77
C GLU A 258 -18.78 9.22 6.00
N PHE A 259 -17.79 8.74 5.25
CA PHE A 259 -17.91 7.50 4.48
C PHE A 259 -18.02 6.27 5.39
N GLY A 260 -17.24 6.19 6.46
CA GLY A 260 -17.35 5.12 7.45
C GLY A 260 -18.73 5.03 8.08
N ASN A 261 -19.35 6.17 8.39
CA ASN A 261 -20.72 6.23 8.89
C ASN A 261 -21.75 5.75 7.84
N MET A 262 -21.53 6.06 6.56
CA MET A 262 -22.35 5.50 5.48
C MET A 262 -22.24 3.98 5.40
N MET A 263 -21.04 3.42 5.56
CA MET A 263 -20.80 1.98 5.59
C MET A 263 -21.48 1.34 6.80
N LYS A 264 -21.31 1.89 8.01
CA LYS A 264 -21.96 1.39 9.23
C LYS A 264 -23.47 1.40 9.13
N LYS A 265 -24.05 2.46 8.57
CA LYS A 265 -25.50 2.55 8.32
C LYS A 265 -26.00 1.41 7.42
N HIS A 266 -25.20 0.94 6.48
CA HIS A 266 -25.58 -0.14 5.55
C HIS A 266 -25.30 -1.53 6.14
N PHE A 267 -24.09 -1.75 6.68
CA PHE A 267 -23.62 -3.07 7.12
C PHE A 267 -23.85 -3.36 8.61
N GLY A 268 -24.22 -2.33 9.39
CA GLY A 268 -24.44 -2.39 10.84
C GLY A 268 -23.40 -1.61 11.62
N GLU A 269 -23.82 -1.06 12.76
CA GLU A 269 -22.98 -0.22 13.65
C GLU A 269 -21.78 -0.97 14.24
N ASP A 270 -21.83 -2.29 14.26
CA ASP A 270 -20.75 -3.19 14.71
C ASP A 270 -19.64 -3.39 13.67
N LEU A 271 -19.76 -2.83 12.46
CA LEU A 271 -18.70 -2.88 11.46
C LEU A 271 -17.43 -2.18 11.97
N LYS A 272 -16.34 -2.94 12.05
CA LYS A 272 -15.04 -2.40 12.45
C LYS A 272 -14.36 -1.77 11.24
N ILE A 273 -14.01 -0.50 11.36
CA ILE A 273 -13.32 0.27 10.31
C ILE A 273 -12.06 0.89 10.93
N GLU A 274 -10.94 0.71 10.27
CA GLU A 274 -9.69 1.39 10.60
C GLU A 274 -9.51 2.59 9.67
N TYR A 275 -8.98 3.69 10.23
CA TYR A 275 -8.72 4.92 9.48
C TYR A 275 -7.23 5.19 9.45
N GLU A 276 -6.68 5.36 8.23
CA GLU A 276 -5.26 5.52 8.02
C GLU A 276 -4.95 6.75 7.18
N VAL A 277 -3.75 7.28 7.36
CA VAL A 277 -3.23 8.39 6.55
C VAL A 277 -2.35 7.83 5.44
N VAL A 278 -2.62 8.23 4.21
CA VAL A 278 -1.79 7.85 3.05
C VAL A 278 -0.37 8.39 3.22
N ASN A 279 0.62 7.53 3.00
CA ASN A 279 2.04 7.87 3.05
C ASN A 279 2.42 9.01 2.08
N PRO A 280 3.54 9.73 2.31
CA PRO A 280 3.90 10.91 1.50
C PRO A 280 4.23 10.57 0.05
N THR A 281 4.77 9.38 -0.23
CA THR A 281 5.15 8.96 -1.58
C THR A 281 3.90 8.79 -2.45
N ALA A 282 2.92 8.00 -2.00
CA ALA A 282 1.64 7.85 -2.68
C ALA A 282 0.82 9.17 -2.65
N GLY A 283 0.86 9.89 -1.52
CA GLY A 283 0.23 11.20 -1.35
C GLY A 283 0.70 12.25 -2.37
N SER A 284 1.96 12.17 -2.81
CA SER A 284 2.53 13.01 -3.88
C SER A 284 1.78 12.84 -5.21
N HIS A 285 1.18 11.67 -5.44
CA HIS A 285 0.40 11.39 -6.65
C HIS A 285 -1.10 11.61 -6.46
N CYS A 286 -1.62 11.43 -5.26
CA CYS A 286 -3.05 11.58 -4.95
C CYS A 286 -3.45 13.03 -4.70
N GLY A 287 -2.54 13.83 -4.15
CA GLY A 287 -2.87 15.17 -3.65
C GLY A 287 -3.73 15.13 -2.37
N PRO A 288 -4.08 16.30 -1.81
CA PRO A 288 -4.91 16.40 -0.61
C PRO A 288 -6.38 16.06 -0.88
N ASN A 289 -7.13 15.76 0.18
CA ASN A 289 -8.58 15.50 0.20
C ASN A 289 -9.04 14.28 -0.62
N ALA A 290 -8.13 13.36 -0.95
CA ALA A 290 -8.51 12.05 -1.49
C ALA A 290 -8.91 11.11 -0.36
N MET A 291 -9.76 10.13 -0.68
CA MET A 291 -10.19 9.09 0.25
C MET A 291 -10.44 7.79 -0.50
N GLY A 292 -10.03 6.68 0.10
CA GLY A 292 -10.23 5.34 -0.45
C GLY A 292 -10.60 4.32 0.60
N VAL A 293 -11.10 3.18 0.15
CA VAL A 293 -11.49 2.05 0.99
C VAL A 293 -10.90 0.75 0.45
N SER A 294 -10.33 -0.05 1.35
CA SER A 294 -9.89 -1.41 1.06
C SER A 294 -10.68 -2.42 1.89
N PHE A 295 -11.10 -3.50 1.26
CA PHE A 295 -11.94 -4.52 1.86
C PHE A 295 -11.76 -5.87 1.14
N HIS A 296 -12.17 -6.96 1.80
CA HIS A 296 -12.21 -8.28 1.17
C HIS A 296 -13.42 -8.37 0.24
N ALA A 297 -13.20 -8.85 -0.97
CA ALA A 297 -14.18 -8.83 -2.04
C ALA A 297 -14.17 -10.15 -2.85
N LYS A 298 -15.23 -10.39 -3.59
CA LYS A 298 -15.33 -11.50 -4.55
C LYS A 298 -14.20 -11.43 -5.59
N HIS A 299 -13.82 -10.24 -5.95
CA HIS A 299 -12.70 -9.89 -6.85
C HIS A 299 -12.34 -8.41 -6.69
N ARG A 300 -11.21 -7.98 -7.27
CA ARG A 300 -10.80 -6.56 -7.35
C ARG A 300 -11.69 -5.74 -8.25
#